data_154fd6665a08696a896ade19ccda4c5a
#
_entry.id   154fd6665a08696a896ade19ccda4c5a
#
_cell.length_a   1.000
_cell.length_b   1.000
_cell.length_c   1.000
_cell.angle_alpha   90.00
_cell.angle_beta   90.00
_cell.angle_gamma   90.00
#
_symmetry.space_group_name_H-M   'P 1'
#
loop_
_entity.id
_entity.type
_entity.pdbx_description
1 polymer ?
#
loop_
_entity_poly.entity_id
_entity_poly.type
_entity_poly.pdbx_seq_one_letter_code
_entity_poly.pdbx_strand_id
1 'polypeptide(L)'
;TGVQTCALPIFALVPDGGLSWYLPKYMGYSKAYEYAIEAKKITAEECLKYGIANKVVSSDKLESKTLEWAKKLAKRSSQSLEHTKKLMRESLAVSYWDTFHNEAEIQNELTVSPQNKEAVKAFFEKREPNFD
;
A
#
# COMPACT_ATOMS: atom_id res chain seq x y z
N THR A 1 16.50 -10.91 -0.84
CA THR A 1 15.43 -11.88 -1.12
C THR A 1 14.39 -11.23 -2.01
N GLY A 2 14.11 -11.81 -3.19
CA GLY A 2 13.06 -11.33 -4.11
C GLY A 2 11.71 -11.99 -3.79
N VAL A 3 10.64 -11.45 -4.38
CA VAL A 3 9.33 -12.12 -4.43
C VAL A 3 9.37 -13.15 -5.54
N GLN A 4 9.07 -14.38 -5.21
CA GLN A 4 8.91 -15.43 -6.22
C GLN A 4 7.47 -15.34 -6.74
N THR A 5 7.30 -15.07 -8.04
CA THR A 5 6.03 -15.43 -8.69
C THR A 5 5.88 -16.93 -8.53
N CYS A 6 4.75 -17.34 -7.96
CA CYS A 6 4.53 -18.74 -7.67
C CYS A 6 4.93 -19.61 -8.87
N ALA A 7 5.74 -20.64 -8.64
CA ALA A 7 6.17 -21.57 -9.68
C ALA A 7 5.03 -22.48 -10.18
N LEU A 8 3.80 -21.95 -10.19
CA LEU A 8 2.56 -22.66 -10.43
C LEU A 8 2.47 -23.25 -11.85
N PRO A 9 2.93 -22.56 -12.93
CA PRO A 9 2.95 -23.18 -14.25
C PRO A 9 3.83 -24.43 -14.35
N ILE A 10 4.89 -24.52 -13.55
CA ILE A 10 5.74 -25.73 -13.46
C ILE A 10 4.96 -26.92 -12.86
N PHE A 11 3.97 -26.62 -12.03
CA PHE A 11 3.06 -27.60 -11.43
C PHE A 11 1.73 -27.73 -12.17
N ALA A 12 1.63 -27.24 -13.40
CA ALA A 12 0.39 -27.17 -14.20
C ALA A 12 -0.75 -26.40 -13.50
N LEU A 13 -0.41 -25.37 -12.73
CA LEU A 13 -1.34 -24.49 -12.04
C LEU A 13 -1.24 -23.05 -12.59
N VAL A 14 -2.22 -22.22 -12.25
CA VAL A 14 -2.21 -20.79 -12.55
C VAL A 14 -1.74 -19.96 -11.35
N PRO A 15 -1.30 -18.72 -11.54
CA PRO A 15 -1.01 -17.83 -10.42
C PRO A 15 -2.21 -17.67 -9.49
N ASP A 16 -1.97 -17.69 -8.18
CA ASP A 16 -2.97 -17.56 -7.12
C ASP A 16 -2.74 -16.34 -6.21
N GLY A 17 -3.43 -16.27 -5.07
CA GLY A 17 -3.27 -15.20 -4.10
C GLY A 17 -3.57 -13.79 -4.64
N GLY A 18 -4.28 -13.69 -5.78
CA GLY A 18 -4.56 -12.42 -6.44
C GLY A 18 -3.42 -11.90 -7.32
N LEU A 19 -2.38 -12.70 -7.55
CA LEU A 19 -1.21 -12.28 -8.33
C LEU A 19 -1.60 -11.87 -9.76
N SER A 20 -2.53 -12.60 -10.39
CA SER A 20 -3.04 -12.31 -11.74
C SER A 20 -3.70 -10.93 -11.83
N TRP A 21 -4.22 -10.40 -10.72
CA TRP A 21 -4.87 -9.10 -10.67
C TRP A 21 -3.90 -7.97 -10.30
N TYR A 22 -3.01 -8.22 -9.32
CA TYR A 22 -2.07 -7.19 -8.84
C TYR A 22 -0.89 -6.97 -9.79
N LEU A 23 -0.28 -8.04 -10.28
CA LEU A 23 0.98 -7.94 -11.02
C LEU A 23 0.87 -7.07 -12.29
N PRO A 24 -0.19 -7.20 -13.13
CA PRO A 24 -0.37 -6.32 -14.28
C PRO A 24 -0.53 -4.84 -13.92
N LYS A 25 -1.07 -4.53 -12.73
CA LYS A 25 -1.22 -3.15 -12.26
C LYS A 25 0.10 -2.50 -11.87
N TYR A 26 1.06 -3.31 -11.40
CA TYR A 26 2.39 -2.83 -11.02
C TYR A 26 3.36 -2.73 -12.19
N MET A 27 3.41 -3.72 -13.06
CA MET A 27 4.44 -3.78 -14.10
C MET A 27 3.92 -3.82 -15.54
N GLY A 28 2.59 -3.67 -15.71
CA GLY A 28 1.92 -3.78 -17.02
C GLY A 28 1.70 -5.23 -17.44
N TYR A 29 0.72 -5.45 -18.33
CA TYR A 29 0.26 -6.79 -18.73
C TYR A 29 1.39 -7.66 -19.31
N SER A 30 2.12 -7.14 -20.29
CA SER A 30 3.13 -7.93 -21.00
C SER A 30 4.21 -8.47 -20.07
N LYS A 31 4.69 -7.61 -19.17
CA LYS A 31 5.75 -7.99 -18.23
C LYS A 31 5.23 -8.93 -17.15
N ALA A 32 4.04 -8.66 -16.63
CA ALA A 32 3.39 -9.54 -15.66
C ALA A 32 3.15 -10.94 -16.23
N TYR A 33 2.67 -11.01 -17.46
CA TYR A 33 2.42 -12.26 -18.15
C TYR A 33 3.73 -13.07 -18.35
N GLU A 34 4.80 -12.41 -18.84
CA GLU A 34 6.13 -13.03 -18.97
C GLU A 34 6.61 -13.67 -17.65
N TYR A 35 6.55 -12.89 -16.57
CA TYR A 35 6.99 -13.37 -15.25
C TYR A 35 6.13 -14.54 -14.74
N ALA A 36 4.82 -14.47 -14.99
CA ALA A 36 3.90 -15.52 -14.56
C ALA A 36 4.14 -16.84 -15.32
N ILE A 37 4.21 -16.80 -16.66
CA ILE A 37 4.35 -18.03 -17.46
C ILE A 37 5.74 -18.66 -17.37
N GLU A 38 6.78 -17.86 -17.16
CA GLU A 38 8.14 -18.34 -17.00
C GLU A 38 8.51 -18.65 -15.53
N ALA A 39 7.57 -18.45 -14.60
CA ALA A 39 7.79 -18.61 -13.16
C ALA A 39 9.02 -17.84 -12.65
N LYS A 40 9.26 -16.66 -13.21
CA LYS A 40 10.40 -15.82 -12.87
C LYS A 40 10.30 -15.29 -11.44
N LYS A 41 11.46 -15.24 -10.76
CA LYS A 41 11.58 -14.50 -9.50
C LYS A 41 11.65 -13.00 -9.78
N ILE A 42 10.91 -12.22 -9.02
CA ILE A 42 11.02 -10.75 -9.02
C ILE A 42 12.06 -10.38 -7.97
N THR A 43 13.15 -9.75 -8.37
CA THR A 43 14.22 -9.34 -7.44
C THR A 43 13.75 -8.19 -6.54
N ALA A 44 14.47 -7.92 -5.45
CA ALA A 44 14.16 -6.80 -4.56
C ALA A 44 14.24 -5.45 -5.28
N GLU A 45 15.21 -5.30 -6.16
CA GLU A 45 15.41 -4.11 -7.01
C GLU A 45 14.25 -3.93 -7.99
N GLU A 46 13.78 -5.01 -8.61
CA GLU A 46 12.62 -4.99 -9.49
C GLU A 46 11.33 -4.70 -8.70
N CYS A 47 11.18 -5.25 -7.50
CA CYS A 47 10.07 -4.89 -6.61
C CYS A 47 10.04 -3.39 -6.30
N LEU A 48 11.19 -2.78 -6.06
CA LEU A 48 11.29 -1.34 -5.86
C LEU A 48 10.97 -0.57 -7.16
N LYS A 49 11.55 -0.99 -8.28
CA LYS A 49 11.35 -0.37 -9.60
C LYS A 49 9.88 -0.33 -10.01
N TYR A 50 9.15 -1.40 -9.78
CA TYR A 50 7.75 -1.53 -10.15
C TYR A 50 6.76 -1.08 -9.05
N GLY A 51 7.24 -0.58 -7.91
CA GLY A 51 6.38 -0.14 -6.81
C GLY A 51 5.71 -1.25 -6.01
N ILE A 52 6.13 -2.52 -6.20
CA ILE A 52 5.68 -3.65 -5.39
C ILE A 52 6.21 -3.53 -3.96
N ALA A 53 7.43 -3.02 -3.81
CA ALA A 53 8.02 -2.67 -2.53
C ALA A 53 8.28 -1.17 -2.46
N ASN A 54 7.99 -0.56 -1.31
CA ASN A 54 8.23 0.86 -1.09
C ASN A 54 9.69 1.17 -0.75
N LYS A 55 10.40 0.21 -0.17
CA LYS A 55 11.81 0.33 0.23
C LYS A 55 12.50 -1.01 0.13
N VAL A 56 13.79 -0.96 -0.18
CA VAL A 56 14.70 -2.10 -0.14
C VAL A 56 15.87 -1.73 0.76
N VAL A 57 16.20 -2.60 1.69
CA VAL A 57 17.31 -2.44 2.64
C VAL A 57 18.05 -3.78 2.77
N SER A 58 19.27 -3.75 3.31
CA SER A 58 20.00 -4.97 3.65
C SER A 58 19.28 -5.78 4.73
N SER A 59 19.45 -7.09 4.73
CA SER A 59 18.73 -8.01 5.63
C SER A 59 18.95 -7.70 7.11
N ASP A 60 20.16 -7.29 7.49
CA ASP A 60 20.54 -6.88 8.84
C ASP A 60 19.81 -5.62 9.33
N LYS A 61 19.34 -4.78 8.42
CA LYS A 61 18.63 -3.53 8.71
C LYS A 61 17.12 -3.61 8.52
N LEU A 62 16.60 -4.74 8.04
CA LEU A 62 15.18 -4.87 7.69
C LEU A 62 14.27 -4.60 8.89
N GLU A 63 14.52 -5.25 10.01
CA GLU A 63 13.71 -5.11 11.22
C GLU A 63 13.77 -3.67 11.77
N SER A 64 14.97 -3.13 11.96
CA SER A 64 15.15 -1.78 12.51
C SER A 64 14.50 -0.71 11.63
N LYS A 65 14.65 -0.79 10.30
CA LYS A 65 14.04 0.16 9.36
C LYS A 65 12.52 0.01 9.25
N THR A 66 12.02 -1.22 9.37
CA THR A 66 10.57 -1.47 9.43
C THR A 66 9.95 -0.87 10.68
N LEU A 67 10.56 -1.10 11.86
CA LEU A 67 10.09 -0.53 13.12
C LEU A 67 10.18 0.99 13.16
N GLU A 68 11.25 1.57 12.62
CA GLU A 68 11.39 3.03 12.49
C GLU A 68 10.23 3.61 11.67
N TRP A 69 9.91 2.99 10.53
CA TRP A 69 8.82 3.45 9.69
C TRP A 69 7.44 3.21 10.33
N ALA A 70 7.22 2.06 10.93
CA ALA A 70 5.98 1.76 11.66
C ALA A 70 5.73 2.76 12.81
N LYS A 71 6.75 3.07 13.61
CA LYS A 71 6.67 4.09 14.67
C LYS A 71 6.33 5.48 14.13
N LYS A 72 6.86 5.85 12.95
CA LYS A 72 6.52 7.11 12.29
C LYS A 72 5.05 7.14 11.86
N LEU A 73 4.53 6.03 11.34
CA LEU A 73 3.13 5.94 10.91
C LEU A 73 2.17 5.88 12.11
N ALA A 74 2.56 5.22 13.20
CA ALA A 74 1.77 5.14 14.43
C ALA A 74 1.49 6.51 15.07
N LYS A 75 2.28 7.53 14.76
CA LYS A 75 2.02 8.92 15.18
C LYS A 75 0.95 9.63 14.34
N ARG A 76 0.38 8.99 13.33
CA ARG A 76 -0.68 9.56 12.50
C ARG A 76 -2.05 9.15 13.03
N SER A 77 -3.07 9.90 12.66
CA SER A 77 -4.46 9.55 12.93
C SER A 77 -4.76 8.12 12.44
N SER A 78 -5.14 7.22 13.34
CA SER A 78 -5.49 5.84 13.01
C SER A 78 -6.69 5.78 12.08
N GLN A 79 -7.71 6.62 12.31
CA GLN A 79 -8.90 6.73 11.45
C GLN A 79 -8.50 7.16 10.03
N SER A 80 -7.67 8.20 9.90
CA SER A 80 -7.21 8.65 8.58
C SER A 80 -6.41 7.58 7.84
N LEU A 81 -5.53 6.83 8.52
CA LEU A 81 -4.77 5.74 7.91
C LEU A 81 -5.67 4.59 7.45
N GLU A 82 -6.66 4.22 8.27
CA GLU A 82 -7.61 3.17 7.95
C GLU A 82 -8.44 3.52 6.71
N HIS A 83 -9.05 4.69 6.70
CA HIS A 83 -9.86 5.15 5.57
C HIS A 83 -9.02 5.36 4.31
N THR A 84 -7.81 5.90 4.41
CA THR A 84 -6.91 6.02 3.27
C THR A 84 -6.60 4.66 2.66
N LYS A 85 -6.29 3.66 3.49
CA LYS A 85 -6.02 2.30 3.02
C LYS A 85 -7.24 1.68 2.33
N LYS A 86 -8.43 1.88 2.88
CA LYS A 86 -9.70 1.41 2.32
C LYS A 86 -9.94 2.05 0.95
N LEU A 87 -9.94 3.38 0.86
CA LEU A 87 -10.14 4.13 -0.39
C LEU A 87 -9.16 3.71 -1.49
N MET A 88 -7.86 3.63 -1.18
CA MET A 88 -6.84 3.23 -2.14
C MET A 88 -7.05 1.80 -2.66
N ARG A 89 -7.55 0.87 -1.84
CA ARG A 89 -7.87 -0.48 -2.30
C ARG A 89 -9.12 -0.52 -3.16
N GLU A 90 -10.16 0.17 -2.76
CA GLU A 90 -11.45 0.21 -3.47
C GLU A 90 -11.33 0.92 -4.81
N SER A 91 -10.53 2.00 -4.91
CA SER A 91 -10.29 2.73 -6.17
C SER A 91 -9.73 1.86 -7.31
N LEU A 92 -9.13 0.73 -6.98
CA LEU A 92 -8.63 -0.21 -7.99
C LEU A 92 -9.75 -0.99 -8.69
N ALA A 93 -10.98 -0.99 -8.17
CA ALA A 93 -12.10 -1.80 -8.64
C ALA A 93 -13.35 -1.00 -9.00
N VAL A 94 -13.39 0.31 -8.70
CA VAL A 94 -14.54 1.17 -8.95
C VAL A 94 -14.20 2.32 -9.90
N SER A 95 -15.20 3.08 -10.33
CA SER A 95 -15.00 4.24 -11.21
C SER A 95 -14.36 5.43 -10.46
N TYR A 96 -13.84 6.40 -11.23
CA TYR A 96 -13.37 7.67 -10.66
C TYR A 96 -14.46 8.38 -9.84
N TRP A 97 -15.69 8.42 -10.34
CA TRP A 97 -16.79 9.11 -9.67
C TRP A 97 -17.21 8.42 -8.39
N ASP A 98 -17.22 7.09 -8.35
CA ASP A 98 -17.50 6.34 -7.11
C ASP A 98 -16.39 6.60 -6.07
N THR A 99 -15.13 6.60 -6.50
CA THR A 99 -14.01 6.94 -5.62
C THR A 99 -14.16 8.35 -5.08
N PHE A 100 -14.46 9.33 -5.93
CA PHE A 100 -14.63 10.73 -5.53
C PHE A 100 -15.79 10.92 -4.52
N HIS A 101 -16.92 10.23 -4.72
CA HIS A 101 -18.03 10.25 -3.76
C HIS A 101 -17.64 9.61 -2.42
N ASN A 102 -16.99 8.44 -2.45
CA ASN A 102 -16.51 7.78 -1.22
C ASN A 102 -15.51 8.66 -0.46
N GLU A 103 -14.62 9.36 -1.16
CA GLU A 103 -13.71 10.33 -0.54
C GLU A 103 -14.48 11.46 0.15
N ALA A 104 -15.49 12.02 -0.51
CA ALA A 104 -16.28 13.13 0.03
C ALA A 104 -17.06 12.70 1.29
N GLU A 105 -17.66 11.50 1.29
CA GLU A 105 -18.37 10.96 2.44
C GLU A 105 -17.44 10.78 3.65
N ILE A 106 -16.31 10.12 3.43
CA ILE A 106 -15.32 9.88 4.48
C ILE A 106 -14.71 11.20 4.97
N GLN A 107 -14.45 12.15 4.07
CA GLN A 107 -13.92 13.45 4.44
C GLN A 107 -14.89 14.23 5.34
N ASN A 108 -16.19 14.17 5.04
CA ASN A 108 -17.22 14.78 5.88
C ASN A 108 -17.25 14.14 7.29
N GLU A 109 -17.16 12.81 7.37
CA GLU A 109 -17.09 12.09 8.65
C GLU A 109 -15.84 12.52 9.46
N LEU A 110 -14.66 12.49 8.81
CA LEU A 110 -13.41 12.78 9.50
C LEU A 110 -13.28 14.24 9.93
N THR A 111 -13.86 15.19 9.19
CA THR A 111 -13.77 16.64 9.48
C THR A 111 -14.36 17.00 10.85
N VAL A 112 -15.36 16.27 11.32
CA VAL A 112 -16.00 16.49 12.63
C VAL A 112 -15.39 15.64 13.75
N SER A 113 -14.45 14.77 13.44
CA SER A 113 -13.84 13.84 14.40
C SER A 113 -12.98 14.54 15.46
N PRO A 114 -12.83 13.96 16.66
CA PRO A 114 -11.92 14.48 17.68
C PRO A 114 -10.47 14.55 17.18
N GLN A 115 -10.02 13.56 16.39
CA GLN A 115 -8.65 13.54 15.85
C GLN A 115 -8.41 14.67 14.82
N ASN A 116 -9.42 15.04 14.01
CA ASN A 116 -9.29 16.20 13.13
C ASN A 116 -9.18 17.49 13.94
N LYS A 117 -10.00 17.67 14.97
CA LYS A 117 -9.95 18.85 15.84
C LYS A 117 -8.59 19.01 16.51
N GLU A 118 -8.02 17.91 17.02
CA GLU A 118 -6.67 17.89 17.57
C GLU A 118 -5.61 18.25 16.51
N ALA A 119 -5.69 17.65 15.33
CA ALA A 119 -4.75 17.91 14.25
C ALA A 119 -4.77 19.41 13.83
N VAL A 120 -5.96 19.99 13.68
CA VAL A 120 -6.12 21.41 13.33
C VAL A 120 -5.56 22.30 14.44
N LYS A 121 -5.87 21.99 15.70
CA LYS A 121 -5.33 22.71 16.86
C LYS A 121 -3.80 22.65 16.90
N ALA A 122 -3.23 21.46 16.78
CA ALA A 122 -1.79 21.24 16.77
C ALA A 122 -1.08 22.00 15.64
N PHE A 123 -1.72 22.06 14.46
CA PHE A 123 -1.21 22.80 13.30
C PHE A 123 -1.08 24.32 13.60
N PHE A 124 -2.11 24.94 14.18
CA PHE A 124 -2.05 26.37 14.56
C PHE A 124 -1.08 26.62 15.70
N GLU A 125 -0.94 25.68 16.63
CA GLU A 125 0.00 25.75 17.75
C GLU A 125 1.45 25.37 17.34
N LYS A 126 1.69 24.96 16.09
CA LYS A 126 3.00 24.54 15.55
C LYS A 126 3.65 23.40 16.35
N ARG A 127 2.86 22.46 16.84
CA ARG A 127 3.30 21.26 17.55
C ARG A 127 2.88 19.98 16.81
N GLU A 128 3.46 18.84 17.21
CA GLU A 128 2.95 17.54 16.77
C GLU A 128 1.56 17.28 17.41
N PRO A 129 0.59 16.72 16.63
CA PRO A 129 -0.69 16.29 17.18
C PRO A 129 -0.54 15.05 18.05
N ASN A 130 -1.39 14.95 19.08
CA ASN A 130 -1.52 13.75 19.90
C ASN A 130 -2.86 13.08 19.59
N PHE A 131 -2.82 11.84 19.09
CA PHE A 131 -3.99 11.06 18.68
C PHE A 131 -4.34 9.91 19.64
N ASP A 132 -3.71 9.90 20.82
CA ASP A 132 -3.99 8.92 21.89
C ASP A 132 -5.36 9.16 22.54
#